data_baf4c8e2c916fcd073f6d24fc9971a7a
#
_entry.id   baf4c8e2c916fcd073f6d24fc9971a7a
#
_cell.length_a   1.000
_cell.length_b   1.000
_cell.length_c   1.000
_cell.angle_alpha   90.00
_cell.angle_beta   90.00
_cell.angle_gamma   90.00
#
_symmetry.space_group_name_H-M   'P 1'
#
loop_
_entity.id
_entity.type
_entity.pdbx_description
1 polymer ?
#
loop_
_entity_poly.entity_id
_entity_poly.type
_entity_poly.pdbx_seq_one_letter_code
_entity_poly.pdbx_strand_id
1 'polypeptide(L)'
;MTVGLCGQGADELHAGYARYRELDEHSRLVSNRLSLAHGFDPSKIQHGLGESWLDANIDPKHHFSDLRSALQFELDRGQLSNFQLRLADRHSMAQGMEVRVPFLSSQHRAESNRLPMRWRLSADTEKLALREAAALTELPKSTVRRPKLPAGTATTPDLVSSLIQELSPHAFEWSKEYGRLSEQLADQPDMAIGMRLFHSIHLTGDPRHRASKPMMELLEDVGDWSE
;
A
#
# COMPACT_ATOMS: atom_id res chain seq x y z
N MET A 1 15.35 24.15 -2.37
CA MET A 1 14.58 22.88 -2.32
C MET A 1 15.52 21.74 -2.65
N THR A 2 15.56 20.72 -1.84
CA THR A 2 16.38 19.54 -2.10
C THR A 2 15.53 18.53 -2.90
N VAL A 3 16.12 17.93 -3.93
CA VAL A 3 15.45 16.94 -4.78
C VAL A 3 16.06 15.57 -4.48
N GLY A 4 15.22 14.59 -4.20
CA GLY A 4 15.58 13.19 -4.05
C GLY A 4 15.05 12.33 -5.19
N LEU A 5 15.70 11.18 -5.43
CA LEU A 5 15.21 10.16 -6.36
C LEU A 5 14.70 8.96 -5.56
N CYS A 6 13.51 8.46 -5.94
CA CYS A 6 12.87 7.33 -5.29
C CYS A 6 12.64 6.19 -6.27
N GLY A 7 12.78 4.95 -5.78
CA GLY A 7 12.60 3.74 -6.57
C GLY A 7 11.15 3.28 -6.78
N GLN A 8 10.17 4.10 -6.41
CA GLN A 8 8.74 3.74 -6.57
C GLN A 8 8.38 3.49 -8.04
N GLY A 9 7.53 2.52 -8.26
CA GLY A 9 7.13 2.06 -9.60
C GLY A 9 8.00 0.94 -10.16
N ALA A 10 9.19 0.70 -9.63
CA ALA A 10 10.07 -0.37 -10.11
C ALA A 10 9.49 -1.76 -9.85
N ASP A 11 8.83 -1.95 -8.73
CA ASP A 11 8.21 -3.24 -8.36
C ASP A 11 6.96 -3.51 -9.21
N GLU A 12 6.16 -2.50 -9.46
CA GLU A 12 4.94 -2.60 -10.25
C GLU A 12 5.20 -2.76 -11.75
N LEU A 13 6.22 -2.11 -12.27
CA LEU A 13 6.60 -2.25 -13.69
C LEU A 13 7.37 -3.54 -13.98
N HIS A 14 8.13 -4.06 -13.02
CA HIS A 14 9.06 -5.17 -13.22
C HIS A 14 8.76 -6.39 -12.33
N ALA A 15 7.55 -6.49 -11.78
CA ALA A 15 7.09 -7.60 -10.95
C ALA A 15 8.02 -7.90 -9.75
N GLY A 16 8.27 -6.89 -8.90
CA GLY A 16 9.21 -7.00 -7.79
C GLY A 16 8.67 -7.60 -6.50
N TYR A 17 7.36 -7.76 -6.34
CA TYR A 17 6.77 -8.28 -5.11
C TYR A 17 6.55 -9.79 -5.16
N ALA A 18 6.73 -10.47 -4.02
CA ALA A 18 6.48 -11.90 -3.88
C ALA A 18 5.06 -12.30 -4.26
N ARG A 19 4.07 -11.45 -3.92
CA ARG A 19 2.64 -11.66 -4.23
C ARG A 19 2.33 -11.88 -5.71
N TYR A 20 3.20 -11.45 -6.61
CA TYR A 20 3.02 -11.69 -8.06
C TYR A 20 3.29 -13.12 -8.49
N ARG A 21 3.79 -13.97 -7.59
CA ARG A 21 3.93 -15.42 -7.80
C ARG A 21 2.67 -16.20 -7.42
N GLU A 22 1.87 -15.61 -6.52
CA GLU A 22 0.67 -16.19 -5.94
C GLU A 22 -0.55 -15.31 -6.28
N LEU A 23 -0.94 -15.34 -7.57
CA LEU A 23 -1.98 -14.43 -8.09
C LEU A 23 -3.36 -14.66 -7.44
N ASP A 24 -3.69 -15.88 -7.06
CA ASP A 24 -4.95 -16.19 -6.37
C ASP A 24 -4.97 -15.58 -4.97
N GLU A 25 -3.89 -15.70 -4.21
CA GLU A 25 -3.77 -15.05 -2.91
C GLU A 25 -3.77 -13.52 -3.05
N HIS A 26 -3.05 -12.99 -4.04
CA HIS A 26 -3.06 -11.56 -4.31
C HIS A 26 -4.46 -11.06 -4.69
N SER A 27 -5.20 -11.82 -5.50
CA SER A 27 -6.60 -11.51 -5.85
C SER A 27 -7.49 -11.47 -4.61
N ARG A 28 -7.34 -12.45 -3.71
CA ARG A 28 -8.07 -12.49 -2.43
C ARG A 28 -7.78 -11.28 -1.55
N LEU A 29 -6.50 -10.92 -1.39
CA LEU A 29 -6.11 -9.74 -0.61
C LEU A 29 -6.67 -8.44 -1.20
N VAL A 30 -6.63 -8.28 -2.52
CA VAL A 30 -7.21 -7.12 -3.21
C VAL A 30 -8.72 -7.09 -3.02
N SER A 31 -9.41 -8.23 -3.15
CA SER A 31 -10.86 -8.33 -2.94
C SER A 31 -11.26 -7.92 -1.52
N ASN A 32 -10.53 -8.35 -0.51
CA ASN A 32 -10.77 -7.94 0.88
C ASN A 32 -10.64 -6.42 1.05
N ARG A 33 -9.60 -5.82 0.47
CA ARG A 33 -9.38 -4.36 0.53
C ARG A 33 -10.47 -3.57 -0.21
N LEU A 34 -10.88 -4.05 -1.37
CA LEU A 34 -11.99 -3.45 -2.13
C LEU A 34 -13.31 -3.57 -1.38
N SER A 35 -13.58 -4.70 -0.72
CA SER A 35 -14.78 -4.87 0.10
C SER A 35 -14.83 -3.87 1.26
N LEU A 36 -13.70 -3.62 1.92
CA LEU A 36 -13.61 -2.56 2.94
C LEU A 36 -13.91 -1.18 2.34
N ALA A 37 -13.32 -0.86 1.20
CA ALA A 37 -13.56 0.41 0.53
C ALA A 37 -15.02 0.62 0.14
N HIS A 38 -15.69 -0.42 -0.36
CA HIS A 38 -17.11 -0.38 -0.71
C HIS A 38 -18.04 -0.25 0.50
N GLY A 39 -17.64 -0.78 1.66
CA GLY A 39 -18.39 -0.65 2.91
C GLY A 39 -18.25 0.72 3.58
N PHE A 40 -17.32 1.57 3.10
CA PHE A 40 -17.04 2.85 3.70
C PHE A 40 -17.87 3.97 3.10
N ASP A 41 -18.53 4.78 3.92
CA ASP A 41 -19.27 5.98 3.47
C ASP A 41 -18.31 7.19 3.37
N PRO A 42 -18.01 7.67 2.15
CA PRO A 42 -17.09 8.79 1.96
C PRO A 42 -17.61 10.12 2.53
N SER A 43 -18.92 10.26 2.76
CA SER A 43 -19.51 11.47 3.35
C SER A 43 -19.06 11.69 4.80
N LYS A 44 -18.62 10.64 5.47
CA LYS A 44 -18.10 10.69 6.84
C LYS A 44 -16.69 11.28 6.94
N ILE A 45 -16.00 11.47 5.83
CA ILE A 45 -14.63 11.99 5.81
C ILE A 45 -14.67 13.51 5.84
N GLN A 46 -14.24 14.10 6.94
CA GLN A 46 -14.24 15.55 7.12
C GLN A 46 -13.19 16.29 6.25
N HIS A 47 -12.19 15.60 5.73
CA HIS A 47 -11.09 16.18 4.97
C HIS A 47 -10.79 15.38 3.70
N GLY A 48 -11.55 15.67 2.66
CA GLY A 48 -11.18 15.53 1.26
C GLY A 48 -10.36 14.31 0.83
N LEU A 49 -10.87 13.10 1.01
CA LEU A 49 -10.52 12.04 0.10
C LEU A 49 -11.44 12.21 -1.12
N GLY A 50 -10.85 12.50 -2.27
CA GLY A 50 -11.63 12.63 -3.47
C GLY A 50 -12.41 11.35 -3.79
N GLU A 51 -13.59 11.50 -4.36
CA GLU A 51 -14.47 10.42 -4.83
C GLU A 51 -13.76 9.39 -5.74
N SER A 52 -12.63 9.76 -6.35
CA SER A 52 -11.80 8.88 -7.19
C SER A 52 -11.24 7.64 -6.48
N TRP A 53 -11.37 7.57 -5.20
CA TRP A 53 -10.90 6.47 -4.36
C TRP A 53 -11.84 5.28 -4.37
N LEU A 54 -13.13 5.56 -4.36
CA LEU A 54 -14.21 4.60 -4.37
C LEU A 54 -14.76 4.55 -5.80
N ASP A 55 -14.02 3.93 -6.72
CA ASP A 55 -14.62 3.59 -7.99
C ASP A 55 -15.67 2.49 -7.76
N ALA A 56 -16.91 2.89 -7.63
CA ALA A 56 -18.04 1.99 -7.42
C ALA A 56 -18.20 0.91 -8.51
N ASN A 57 -17.48 1.07 -9.62
CA ASN A 57 -17.48 0.10 -10.71
C ASN A 57 -16.42 -1.00 -10.55
N ILE A 58 -15.54 -0.93 -9.54
CA ILE A 58 -14.62 -2.03 -9.27
C ILE A 58 -15.37 -3.14 -8.55
N ASP A 59 -15.43 -4.32 -9.16
CA ASP A 59 -15.97 -5.50 -8.52
C ASP A 59 -15.12 -5.84 -7.27
N PRO A 60 -15.71 -5.88 -6.07
CA PRO A 60 -14.99 -6.28 -4.86
C PRO A 60 -14.46 -7.72 -4.90
N LYS A 61 -15.02 -8.58 -5.76
CA LYS A 61 -14.54 -9.94 -6.03
C LYS A 61 -13.54 -9.97 -7.18
N HIS A 62 -12.53 -9.13 -7.11
CA HIS A 62 -11.54 -9.01 -8.16
C HIS A 62 -10.67 -10.26 -8.30
N HIS A 63 -10.42 -10.67 -9.52
CA HIS A 63 -9.55 -11.80 -9.85
C HIS A 63 -8.55 -11.42 -10.95
N PHE A 64 -7.28 -11.68 -10.71
CA PHE A 64 -6.22 -11.48 -11.70
C PHE A 64 -6.04 -12.73 -12.54
N SER A 65 -6.36 -12.66 -13.82
CA SER A 65 -6.21 -13.77 -14.75
C SER A 65 -4.73 -14.08 -15.11
N ASP A 66 -3.88 -13.06 -15.02
CA ASP A 66 -2.45 -13.18 -15.34
C ASP A 66 -1.63 -12.08 -14.65
N LEU A 67 -0.30 -12.21 -14.75
CA LEU A 67 0.63 -11.24 -14.18
C LEU A 67 0.45 -9.83 -14.78
N ARG A 68 0.11 -9.73 -16.06
CA ARG A 68 -0.07 -8.43 -16.73
C ARG A 68 -1.24 -7.66 -16.11
N SER A 69 -2.36 -8.32 -15.89
CA SER A 69 -3.53 -7.72 -15.26
C SER A 69 -3.26 -7.25 -13.84
N ALA A 70 -2.50 -8.04 -13.06
CA ALA A 70 -2.10 -7.66 -11.72
C ALA A 70 -1.19 -6.42 -11.69
N LEU A 71 -0.17 -6.36 -12.57
CA LEU A 71 0.72 -5.21 -12.67
C LEU A 71 -0.01 -3.94 -13.15
N GLN A 72 -0.91 -4.09 -14.13
CA GLN A 72 -1.71 -2.96 -14.62
C GLN A 72 -2.63 -2.42 -13.54
N PHE A 73 -3.28 -3.29 -12.78
CA PHE A 73 -4.10 -2.86 -11.64
C PHE A 73 -3.30 -2.04 -10.61
N GLU A 74 -2.09 -2.49 -10.26
CA GLU A 74 -1.23 -1.78 -9.31
C GLU A 74 -0.82 -0.38 -9.79
N LEU A 75 -0.56 -0.23 -11.09
CA LEU A 75 -0.23 1.06 -11.70
C LEU A 75 -1.42 2.02 -11.70
N ASP A 76 -2.62 1.52 -12.01
CA ASP A 76 -3.79 2.38 -12.24
C ASP A 76 -4.59 2.62 -10.97
N ARG A 77 -4.78 1.60 -10.13
CA ARG A 77 -5.73 1.60 -9.03
C ARG A 77 -5.23 0.92 -7.75
N GLY A 78 -4.04 0.32 -7.77
CA GLY A 78 -3.49 -0.43 -6.65
C GLY A 78 -2.75 0.43 -5.64
N GLN A 79 -1.90 -0.23 -4.88
CA GLN A 79 -1.14 0.41 -3.79
C GLN A 79 -0.19 1.51 -4.29
N LEU A 80 0.34 1.38 -5.50
CA LEU A 80 1.26 2.39 -6.02
C LEU A 80 0.60 3.76 -6.10
N SER A 81 -0.49 3.86 -6.85
CA SER A 81 -1.17 5.13 -7.10
C SER A 81 -1.94 5.64 -5.88
N ASN A 82 -2.60 4.75 -5.15
CA ASN A 82 -3.48 5.15 -4.06
C ASN A 82 -2.79 5.28 -2.70
N PHE A 83 -1.63 4.68 -2.51
CA PHE A 83 -0.94 4.71 -1.23
C PHE A 83 0.52 5.12 -1.34
N GLN A 84 1.36 4.37 -2.05
CA GLN A 84 2.81 4.54 -1.99
C GLN A 84 3.29 5.89 -2.52
N LEU A 85 2.76 6.35 -3.65
CA LEU A 85 3.13 7.65 -4.22
C LEU A 85 2.67 8.81 -3.34
N ARG A 86 1.45 8.72 -2.80
CA ARG A 86 0.93 9.74 -1.89
C ARG A 86 1.73 9.80 -0.58
N LEU A 87 2.11 8.63 -0.05
CA LEU A 87 2.92 8.55 1.16
C LEU A 87 4.32 9.14 0.93
N ALA A 88 4.98 8.76 -0.16
CA ALA A 88 6.30 9.28 -0.52
C ALA A 88 6.27 10.81 -0.69
N ASP A 89 5.28 11.33 -1.42
CA ASP A 89 5.09 12.77 -1.63
C ASP A 89 4.87 13.51 -0.30
N ARG A 90 3.91 13.09 0.49
CA ARG A 90 3.56 13.78 1.75
C ARG A 90 4.69 13.77 2.76
N HIS A 91 5.38 12.64 2.93
CA HIS A 91 6.49 12.54 3.87
C HIS A 91 7.69 13.38 3.45
N SER A 92 8.02 13.38 2.17
CA SER A 92 9.14 14.18 1.66
C SER A 92 8.82 15.68 1.70
N MET A 93 7.63 16.06 1.28
CA MET A 93 7.19 17.47 1.31
C MET A 93 7.06 18.01 2.74
N ALA A 94 6.70 17.20 3.72
CA ALA A 94 6.72 17.59 5.14
C ALA A 94 8.12 18.00 5.62
N GLN A 95 9.18 17.54 4.93
CA GLN A 95 10.58 17.89 5.18
C GLN A 95 11.14 18.89 4.15
N GLY A 96 10.28 19.50 3.31
CA GLY A 96 10.69 20.42 2.27
C GLY A 96 11.52 19.79 1.14
N MET A 97 11.39 18.47 0.94
CA MET A 97 12.11 17.71 -0.08
C MET A 97 11.16 17.31 -1.22
N GLU A 98 11.54 17.61 -2.47
CA GLU A 98 10.85 17.07 -3.65
C GLU A 98 11.39 15.67 -3.97
N VAL A 99 10.52 14.68 -4.10
CA VAL A 99 10.88 13.32 -4.50
C VAL A 99 10.40 13.07 -5.93
N ARG A 100 11.31 12.62 -6.78
CA ARG A 100 11.03 12.21 -8.17
C ARG A 100 11.12 10.70 -8.30
N VAL A 101 10.29 10.14 -9.19
CA VAL A 101 10.11 8.70 -9.41
C VAL A 101 10.51 8.31 -10.85
N PRO A 102 11.81 8.15 -11.15
CA PRO A 102 12.32 7.95 -12.52
C PRO A 102 11.72 6.74 -13.23
N PHE A 103 11.41 5.67 -12.49
CA PHE A 103 10.77 4.47 -13.05
C PHE A 103 9.39 4.74 -13.64
N LEU A 104 8.69 5.77 -13.18
CA LEU A 104 7.38 6.14 -13.71
C LEU A 104 7.44 7.18 -14.84
N SER A 105 8.62 7.54 -15.30
CA SER A 105 8.75 8.39 -16.49
C SER A 105 8.07 7.74 -17.71
N SER A 106 7.53 8.57 -18.59
CA SER A 106 6.82 8.09 -19.79
C SER A 106 7.70 7.20 -20.66
N GLN A 107 8.98 7.54 -20.80
CA GLN A 107 9.96 6.75 -21.56
C GLN A 107 10.18 5.37 -20.90
N HIS A 108 10.46 5.31 -19.61
CA HIS A 108 10.70 4.03 -18.92
C HIS A 108 9.44 3.14 -18.92
N ARG A 109 8.27 3.72 -18.71
CA ARG A 109 6.99 3.00 -18.80
C ARG A 109 6.76 2.41 -20.18
N ALA A 110 7.03 3.18 -21.25
CA ALA A 110 6.88 2.71 -22.62
C ALA A 110 7.79 1.52 -22.90
N GLU A 111 9.06 1.57 -22.50
CA GLU A 111 10.01 0.47 -22.70
C GLU A 111 9.66 -0.76 -21.83
N SER A 112 9.28 -0.53 -20.57
CA SER A 112 8.80 -1.62 -19.70
C SER A 112 7.60 -2.36 -20.30
N ASN A 113 6.65 -1.64 -20.89
CA ASN A 113 5.46 -2.24 -21.47
C ASN A 113 5.77 -3.15 -22.68
N ARG A 114 6.90 -2.94 -23.37
CA ARG A 114 7.38 -3.79 -24.46
C ARG A 114 8.01 -5.09 -23.97
N LEU A 115 8.42 -5.16 -22.69
CA LEU A 115 9.07 -6.35 -22.16
C LEU A 115 8.06 -7.52 -22.05
N PRO A 116 8.40 -8.71 -22.57
CA PRO A 116 7.65 -9.92 -22.29
C PRO A 116 7.60 -10.23 -20.79
N MET A 117 6.52 -10.82 -20.28
CA MET A 117 6.35 -11.11 -18.85
C MET A 117 7.47 -12.01 -18.30
N ARG A 118 7.98 -12.96 -19.10
CA ARG A 118 9.13 -13.81 -18.72
C ARG A 118 10.41 -13.04 -18.38
N TRP A 119 10.55 -11.79 -18.80
CA TRP A 119 11.67 -10.91 -18.47
C TRP A 119 11.41 -10.05 -17.23
N ARG A 120 10.21 -10.09 -16.68
CA ARG A 120 9.87 -9.41 -15.44
C ARG A 120 10.01 -10.33 -14.24
N LEU A 121 9.48 -11.56 -14.37
CA LEU A 121 9.42 -12.54 -13.29
C LEU A 121 9.75 -13.93 -13.84
N SER A 122 10.70 -14.61 -13.21
CA SER A 122 11.01 -16.02 -13.38
C SER A 122 10.65 -16.81 -12.12
N ALA A 123 10.86 -18.12 -12.13
CA ALA A 123 10.62 -18.96 -10.95
C ALA A 123 11.37 -18.44 -9.71
N ASP A 124 12.62 -18.01 -9.88
CA ASP A 124 13.51 -17.69 -8.76
C ASP A 124 13.87 -16.20 -8.66
N THR A 125 13.58 -15.40 -9.69
CA THR A 125 14.07 -14.02 -9.76
C THR A 125 12.97 -13.07 -10.20
N GLU A 126 12.73 -12.06 -9.39
CA GLU A 126 11.92 -10.89 -9.70
C GLU A 126 12.75 -9.80 -10.36
N LYS A 127 12.09 -8.89 -11.10
CA LYS A 127 12.73 -7.77 -11.80
C LYS A 127 13.84 -8.19 -12.77
N LEU A 128 13.70 -9.33 -13.44
CA LEU A 128 14.79 -9.97 -14.18
C LEU A 128 15.46 -9.00 -15.16
N ALA A 129 14.73 -8.36 -16.08
CA ALA A 129 15.30 -7.42 -17.04
C ALA A 129 16.02 -6.24 -16.37
N LEU A 130 15.43 -5.71 -15.27
CA LEU A 130 16.04 -4.61 -14.54
C LEU A 130 17.36 -5.02 -13.87
N ARG A 131 17.40 -6.22 -13.29
CA ARG A 131 18.63 -6.78 -12.68
C ARG A 131 19.71 -7.06 -13.73
N GLU A 132 19.34 -7.63 -14.88
CA GLU A 132 20.28 -7.84 -15.96
C GLU A 132 20.83 -6.51 -16.53
N ALA A 133 19.99 -5.50 -16.69
CA ALA A 133 20.45 -4.17 -17.07
C ALA A 133 21.39 -3.56 -16.02
N ALA A 134 21.06 -3.69 -14.74
CA ALA A 134 21.91 -3.23 -13.66
C ALA A 134 23.26 -3.97 -13.57
N ALA A 135 23.28 -5.26 -13.96
CA ALA A 135 24.53 -6.04 -14.00
C ALA A 135 25.53 -5.57 -15.09
N LEU A 136 25.06 -4.79 -16.06
CA LEU A 136 25.90 -4.16 -17.08
C LEU A 136 26.56 -2.86 -16.59
N THR A 137 26.22 -2.41 -15.38
CA THR A 137 26.79 -1.21 -14.76
C THR A 137 27.88 -1.57 -13.75
N GLU A 138 28.49 -0.57 -13.14
CA GLU A 138 29.49 -0.73 -12.08
C GLU A 138 28.90 -1.10 -10.71
N LEU A 139 27.59 -1.37 -10.61
CA LEU A 139 26.95 -1.75 -9.36
C LEU A 139 27.49 -3.08 -8.84
N PRO A 140 27.80 -3.18 -7.53
CA PRO A 140 28.25 -4.43 -6.92
C PRO A 140 27.22 -5.57 -7.14
N LYS A 141 27.71 -6.77 -7.44
CA LYS A 141 26.86 -7.95 -7.61
C LYS A 141 25.95 -8.22 -6.41
N SER A 142 26.41 -7.94 -5.21
CA SER A 142 25.63 -8.05 -3.97
C SER A 142 24.40 -7.12 -3.98
N THR A 143 24.51 -5.93 -4.56
CA THR A 143 23.38 -5.00 -4.73
C THR A 143 22.43 -5.48 -5.83
N VAL A 144 22.99 -5.84 -7.00
CA VAL A 144 22.19 -6.28 -8.16
C VAL A 144 21.38 -7.53 -7.85
N ARG A 145 21.93 -8.49 -7.13
CA ARG A 145 21.33 -9.80 -6.81
C ARG A 145 20.67 -9.85 -5.43
N ARG A 146 20.64 -8.75 -4.69
CA ARG A 146 20.00 -8.70 -3.38
C ARG A 146 18.53 -9.11 -3.48
N PRO A 147 18.05 -10.03 -2.61
CA PRO A 147 16.62 -10.35 -2.54
C PRO A 147 15.78 -9.11 -2.27
N LYS A 148 14.55 -9.09 -2.82
CA LYS A 148 13.60 -8.03 -2.52
C LYS A 148 13.14 -8.14 -1.07
N LEU A 149 13.35 -7.07 -0.31
CA LEU A 149 12.80 -6.90 1.01
C LEU A 149 11.82 -5.72 1.01
N PRO A 150 10.60 -5.88 1.53
CA PRO A 150 9.71 -4.74 1.78
C PRO A 150 10.36 -3.73 2.72
N ALA A 151 10.09 -2.44 2.53
CA ALA A 151 10.70 -1.38 3.34
C ALA A 151 10.42 -1.57 4.84
N GLY A 152 9.20 -1.92 5.22
CA GLY A 152 8.84 -2.20 6.60
C GLY A 152 9.66 -3.35 7.22
N THR A 153 9.86 -4.43 6.47
CA THR A 153 10.68 -5.57 6.91
C THR A 153 12.18 -5.22 6.96
N ALA A 154 12.64 -4.37 6.05
CA ALA A 154 14.05 -4.00 5.97
C ALA A 154 14.48 -3.00 7.05
N THR A 155 13.55 -2.15 7.52
CA THR A 155 13.86 -1.07 8.47
C THR A 155 13.51 -1.42 9.91
N THR A 156 12.38 -2.09 10.13
CA THR A 156 11.90 -2.41 11.49
C THR A 156 11.07 -3.71 11.43
N PRO A 157 11.70 -4.87 11.16
CA PRO A 157 10.97 -6.09 10.81
C PRO A 157 10.02 -6.57 11.91
N ASP A 158 10.41 -6.45 13.17
CA ASP A 158 9.67 -7.07 14.27
C ASP A 158 8.67 -6.11 14.96
N LEU A 159 8.91 -4.79 14.90
CA LEU A 159 8.10 -3.82 15.65
C LEU A 159 6.63 -3.79 15.18
N VAL A 160 6.39 -3.69 13.88
CA VAL A 160 5.02 -3.62 13.33
C VAL A 160 4.29 -4.94 13.54
N SER A 161 4.96 -6.06 13.27
CA SER A 161 4.37 -7.40 13.48
C SER A 161 4.06 -7.66 14.95
N SER A 162 4.97 -7.30 15.87
CA SER A 162 4.78 -7.42 17.31
C SER A 162 3.62 -6.55 17.79
N LEU A 163 3.54 -5.32 17.31
CA LEU A 163 2.44 -4.40 17.64
C LEU A 163 1.08 -4.93 17.16
N ILE A 164 1.00 -5.42 15.92
CA ILE A 164 -0.23 -6.03 15.40
C ILE A 164 -0.61 -7.25 16.23
N GLN A 165 0.34 -8.10 16.58
CA GLN A 165 0.09 -9.28 17.41
C GLN A 165 -0.40 -8.88 18.82
N GLU A 166 0.21 -7.89 19.44
CA GLU A 166 -0.19 -7.38 20.77
C GLU A 166 -1.61 -6.79 20.73
N LEU A 167 -1.92 -6.02 19.69
CA LEU A 167 -3.21 -5.33 19.57
C LEU A 167 -4.32 -6.20 18.92
N SER A 168 -4.01 -7.39 18.41
CA SER A 168 -5.00 -8.24 17.72
C SER A 168 -6.27 -8.52 18.53
N PRO A 169 -6.20 -8.82 19.85
CA PRO A 169 -7.41 -9.00 20.65
C PRO A 169 -8.27 -7.73 20.71
N HIS A 170 -7.63 -6.58 20.86
CA HIS A 170 -8.31 -5.28 20.87
C HIS A 170 -8.87 -4.94 19.47
N ALA A 171 -8.12 -5.20 18.41
CA ALA A 171 -8.54 -5.00 17.04
C ALA A 171 -9.83 -5.76 16.71
N PHE A 172 -9.95 -7.01 17.20
CA PHE A 172 -11.18 -7.79 17.05
C PHE A 172 -12.36 -7.15 17.79
N GLU A 173 -12.18 -6.67 19.03
CA GLU A 173 -13.25 -5.97 19.75
C GLU A 173 -13.62 -4.65 19.05
N TRP A 174 -12.63 -3.85 18.65
CA TRP A 174 -12.85 -2.60 17.93
C TRP A 174 -13.58 -2.79 16.59
N SER A 175 -13.33 -3.90 15.89
CA SER A 175 -14.00 -4.17 14.62
C SER A 175 -15.52 -4.18 14.75
N LYS A 176 -16.04 -4.60 15.89
CA LYS A 176 -17.49 -4.69 16.16
C LYS A 176 -18.18 -3.34 16.18
N GLU A 177 -17.43 -2.27 16.41
CA GLU A 177 -17.94 -0.90 16.47
C GLU A 177 -18.23 -0.30 15.07
N TYR A 178 -17.73 -0.94 13.99
CA TYR A 178 -17.75 -0.38 12.64
C TYR A 178 -18.90 -0.88 11.74
N GLY A 179 -20.03 -1.27 12.32
CA GLY A 179 -21.25 -1.58 11.56
C GLY A 179 -21.02 -2.53 10.39
N ARG A 180 -21.28 -2.07 9.19
CA ARG A 180 -21.12 -2.87 7.95
C ARG A 180 -19.68 -3.29 7.64
N LEU A 181 -18.69 -2.66 8.23
CA LEU A 181 -17.27 -3.02 8.08
C LEU A 181 -16.81 -4.08 9.08
N SER A 182 -17.63 -4.39 10.09
CA SER A 182 -17.27 -5.25 11.21
C SER A 182 -16.76 -6.62 10.77
N GLU A 183 -17.47 -7.28 9.87
CA GLU A 183 -17.11 -8.62 9.39
C GLU A 183 -15.77 -8.61 8.66
N GLN A 184 -15.55 -7.65 7.76
CA GLN A 184 -14.30 -7.53 7.00
C GLN A 184 -13.11 -7.14 7.88
N LEU A 185 -13.33 -6.32 8.91
CA LEU A 185 -12.28 -5.89 9.82
C LEU A 185 -11.89 -6.97 10.83
N ALA A 186 -12.83 -7.83 11.22
CA ALA A 186 -12.59 -8.89 12.22
C ALA A 186 -11.45 -9.84 11.81
N ASP A 187 -11.34 -10.14 10.51
CA ASP A 187 -10.31 -11.03 9.96
C ASP A 187 -9.02 -10.29 9.54
N GLN A 188 -8.96 -8.96 9.73
CA GLN A 188 -7.85 -8.12 9.28
C GLN A 188 -7.41 -7.17 10.41
N PRO A 189 -6.68 -7.66 11.43
CA PRO A 189 -6.33 -6.83 12.59
C PRO A 189 -5.50 -5.59 12.23
N ASP A 190 -4.62 -5.66 11.23
CA ASP A 190 -3.87 -4.52 10.71
C ASP A 190 -4.80 -3.43 10.14
N MET A 191 -5.86 -3.84 9.47
CA MET A 191 -6.87 -2.92 8.92
C MET A 191 -7.77 -2.36 10.02
N ALA A 192 -8.15 -3.16 11.01
CA ALA A 192 -8.97 -2.70 12.14
C ALA A 192 -8.21 -1.64 12.96
N ILE A 193 -6.93 -1.86 13.26
CA ILE A 193 -6.06 -0.88 13.92
C ILE A 193 -5.94 0.39 13.08
N GLY A 194 -5.67 0.22 11.77
CA GLY A 194 -5.58 1.34 10.83
C GLY A 194 -6.88 2.13 10.72
N MET A 195 -8.02 1.46 10.68
CA MET A 195 -9.35 2.08 10.65
C MET A 195 -9.61 2.86 11.94
N ARG A 196 -9.27 2.30 13.10
CA ARG A 196 -9.45 2.99 14.37
C ARG A 196 -8.58 4.24 14.49
N LEU A 197 -7.32 4.17 14.06
CA LEU A 197 -6.45 5.35 13.98
C LEU A 197 -7.01 6.41 13.02
N PHE A 198 -7.47 5.98 11.85
CA PHE A 198 -8.09 6.88 10.88
C PHE A 198 -9.34 7.55 11.46
N HIS A 199 -10.22 6.79 12.10
CA HIS A 199 -11.41 7.28 12.76
C HIS A 199 -11.04 8.34 13.83
N SER A 200 -10.11 8.00 14.73
CA SER A 200 -9.64 8.91 15.77
C SER A 200 -9.06 10.20 15.19
N ILE A 201 -8.23 10.13 14.17
CA ILE A 201 -7.50 11.29 13.65
C ILE A 201 -8.37 12.15 12.71
N HIS A 202 -9.17 11.53 11.85
CA HIS A 202 -9.80 12.22 10.74
C HIS A 202 -11.31 12.38 10.85
N LEU A 203 -11.99 11.57 11.65
CA LEU A 203 -13.45 11.57 11.70
C LEU A 203 -14.01 12.14 13.03
N THR A 204 -13.19 12.19 14.08
CA THR A 204 -13.62 12.70 15.39
C THR A 204 -12.72 13.86 15.86
N GLY A 205 -13.30 15.03 16.04
CA GLY A 205 -12.63 16.20 16.62
C GLY A 205 -11.63 16.93 15.70
N ASP A 206 -10.82 17.82 16.26
CA ASP A 206 -9.84 18.62 15.51
C ASP A 206 -8.58 17.78 15.23
N PRO A 207 -8.22 17.53 13.97
CA PRO A 207 -7.04 16.75 13.58
C PRO A 207 -5.73 17.30 14.16
N ARG A 208 -5.62 18.63 14.34
CA ARG A 208 -4.42 19.27 14.88
C ARG A 208 -4.20 18.95 16.36
N HIS A 209 -5.27 18.75 17.09
CA HIS A 209 -5.22 18.39 18.50
C HIS A 209 -4.75 16.96 18.71
N ARG A 210 -5.03 16.10 17.73
CA ARG A 210 -4.73 14.67 17.79
C ARG A 210 -3.32 14.31 17.29
N ALA A 211 -2.75 15.10 16.41
CA ALA A 211 -1.42 14.84 15.82
C ALA A 211 -0.28 14.80 16.87
N SER A 212 -0.48 15.35 18.07
CA SER A 212 0.50 15.35 19.16
C SER A 212 0.30 14.23 20.18
N LYS A 213 -0.77 13.43 20.07
CA LYS A 213 -1.08 12.36 21.02
C LYS A 213 -0.30 11.08 20.72
N PRO A 214 0.09 10.30 21.75
CA PRO A 214 0.62 8.96 21.58
C PRO A 214 -0.40 8.06 20.87
N MET A 215 0.11 7.09 20.09
CA MET A 215 -0.74 6.18 19.32
C MET A 215 -1.77 5.44 20.19
N MET A 216 -1.39 4.96 21.37
CA MET A 216 -2.33 4.25 22.26
C MET A 216 -3.48 5.14 22.71
N GLU A 217 -3.19 6.39 23.06
CA GLU A 217 -4.23 7.35 23.41
C GLU A 217 -5.18 7.62 22.24
N LEU A 218 -4.66 7.66 21.00
CA LEU A 218 -5.49 7.79 19.80
C LEU A 218 -6.37 6.56 19.55
N LEU A 219 -5.92 5.37 19.91
CA LEU A 219 -6.69 4.12 19.77
C LEU A 219 -7.78 3.97 20.85
N GLU A 220 -7.57 4.54 22.03
CA GLU A 220 -8.50 4.48 23.15
C GLU A 220 -9.56 5.60 23.10
N ASP A 221 -9.15 6.81 22.74
CA ASP A 221 -10.00 8.00 22.70
C ASP A 221 -10.69 8.17 21.34
N VAL A 222 -11.49 7.19 20.95
CA VAL A 222 -12.28 7.21 19.72
C VAL A 222 -13.75 7.32 20.07
N GLY A 223 -14.42 8.32 19.51
CA GLY A 223 -15.87 8.48 19.65
C GLY A 223 -16.66 7.36 18.96
N ASP A 224 -17.96 7.33 19.17
CA ASP A 224 -18.85 6.36 18.56
C ASP A 224 -18.80 6.46 17.01
N TRP A 225 -18.78 5.30 16.37
CA TRP A 225 -18.96 5.22 14.93
C TRP A 225 -20.43 5.49 14.58
N SER A 226 -20.71 6.61 13.96
CA SER A 226 -22.04 6.91 13.43
C SER A 226 -22.10 6.50 11.96
N GLU A 227 -22.95 5.54 11.62
CA GLU A 227 -23.28 5.19 10.23
C GLU A 227 -24.01 6.32 9.50
#